data_9556805623a9fb9075ae61d40e5040d4
#
_entry.id   9556805623a9fb9075ae61d40e5040d4
#
_cell.length_a   1.000
_cell.length_b   1.000
_cell.length_c   1.000
_cell.angle_alpha   90.00
_cell.angle_beta   90.00
_cell.angle_gamma   90.00
#
_symmetry.space_group_name_H-M   'P 1'
#
loop_
_entity.id
_entity.type
_entity.pdbx_description
1 polymer ?
#
loop_
_entity_poly.entity_id
_entity_poly.type
_entity_poly.pdbx_seq_one_letter_code
_entity_poly.pdbx_strand_id
1 'polypeptide(L)'
;WPMKFKRLTDRCFRHRLASFLNGIVTFSNAKNIFGERTIRISNGIDFDAIPMKKQMNDTTHELHLIGVAEVHYWHGFDRLIRGLAEYYCTNPDYKVYFHIVGPLSGEREKQEILPVIRDNKLESYVILHGPQHDQQLDAMFEQADFAIGSLGRHRSGITHIKTLKNREYAARGLAFTYSEI
;
A
#
# COMPACT_ATOMS: atom_id res chain seq x y z
N TRP A 1 -30.41 -11.12 -6.43
CA TRP A 1 -31.17 -9.88 -6.30
C TRP A 1 -30.38 -8.74 -6.91
N PRO A 2 -30.96 -7.93 -7.82
CA PRO A 2 -30.23 -6.86 -8.47
C PRO A 2 -29.71 -5.86 -7.43
N MET A 3 -28.50 -5.37 -7.62
CA MET A 3 -27.80 -4.42 -6.72
C MET A 3 -28.63 -3.15 -6.42
N LYS A 4 -29.49 -2.75 -7.35
CA LYS A 4 -30.43 -1.62 -7.19
C LYS A 4 -31.46 -1.86 -6.08
N PHE A 5 -31.99 -3.07 -5.95
CA PHE A 5 -32.99 -3.42 -4.92
C PHE A 5 -32.34 -3.45 -3.53
N LYS A 6 -31.12 -4.00 -3.39
CA LYS A 6 -30.37 -3.97 -2.13
C LYS A 6 -30.09 -2.54 -1.65
N ARG A 7 -29.77 -1.63 -2.57
CA ARG A 7 -29.56 -0.20 -2.24
C ARG A 7 -30.83 0.49 -1.79
N LEU A 8 -32.00 0.15 -2.36
CA LEU A 8 -33.28 0.72 -1.99
C LEU A 8 -33.69 0.27 -0.58
N THR A 9 -33.62 -1.03 -0.31
CA THR A 9 -33.93 -1.59 1.03
C THR A 9 -32.99 -1.03 2.09
N ASP A 10 -31.68 -0.96 1.82
CA ASP A 10 -30.71 -0.32 2.73
C ASP A 10 -31.11 1.12 3.03
N ARG A 11 -31.45 1.89 2.01
CA ARG A 11 -31.82 3.31 2.15
C ARG A 11 -33.08 3.51 3.02
N CYS A 12 -34.04 2.58 2.95
CA CYS A 12 -35.28 2.63 3.73
C CYS A 12 -35.07 2.25 5.22
N PHE A 13 -34.19 1.31 5.48
CA PHE A 13 -34.10 0.68 6.81
C PHE A 13 -32.86 1.08 7.63
N ARG A 14 -31.81 1.62 7.00
CA ARG A 14 -30.52 1.90 7.69
C ARG A 14 -30.64 2.81 8.91
N HIS A 15 -31.48 3.87 8.86
CA HIS A 15 -31.72 4.76 10.01
C HIS A 15 -32.40 4.02 11.16
N ARG A 16 -33.42 3.21 10.83
CA ARG A 16 -34.13 2.41 11.83
C ARG A 16 -33.24 1.34 12.44
N LEU A 17 -32.38 0.69 11.65
CA LEU A 17 -31.42 -0.29 12.15
C LEU A 17 -30.36 0.38 13.02
N ALA A 18 -29.88 1.55 12.61
CA ALA A 18 -28.89 2.31 13.36
C ALA A 18 -29.40 2.75 14.75
N SER A 19 -30.69 3.09 14.87
CA SER A 19 -31.28 3.50 16.16
C SER A 19 -31.26 2.43 17.27
N PHE A 20 -30.97 1.16 16.93
CA PHE A 20 -30.74 0.10 17.92
C PHE A 20 -29.26 0.00 18.38
N LEU A 21 -28.37 0.83 17.83
CA LEU A 21 -26.94 0.80 18.15
C LEU A 21 -26.63 1.83 19.24
N ASN A 22 -25.66 1.52 20.10
CA ASN A 22 -25.14 2.47 21.07
C ASN A 22 -24.17 3.51 20.46
N GLY A 23 -23.76 3.30 19.21
CA GLY A 23 -22.87 4.15 18.44
C GLY A 23 -22.29 3.43 17.23
N ILE A 24 -21.68 4.18 16.32
CA ILE A 24 -21.11 3.67 15.08
C ILE A 24 -19.61 3.96 15.05
N VAL A 25 -18.80 2.93 14.96
CA VAL A 25 -17.35 3.07 14.80
C VAL A 25 -17.03 3.44 13.34
N THR A 26 -16.22 4.49 13.14
CA THR A 26 -15.90 4.99 11.81
C THR A 26 -14.46 5.52 11.72
N PHE A 27 -13.88 5.46 10.53
CA PHE A 27 -12.63 6.14 10.18
C PHE A 27 -12.85 7.57 9.66
N SER A 28 -14.10 7.94 9.37
CA SER A 28 -14.45 9.26 8.83
C SER A 28 -14.53 10.32 9.94
N ASN A 29 -14.59 11.60 9.52
CA ASN A 29 -14.81 12.73 10.44
C ASN A 29 -16.31 12.99 10.72
N ALA A 30 -17.22 12.15 10.23
CA ALA A 30 -18.63 12.30 10.46
C ALA A 30 -18.94 12.20 11.97
N LYS A 31 -19.62 13.20 12.52
CA LYS A 31 -20.04 13.20 13.93
C LYS A 31 -21.24 12.28 14.17
N ASN A 32 -22.09 12.13 13.16
CA ASN A 32 -23.26 11.25 13.18
C ASN A 32 -23.33 10.50 11.83
N ILE A 33 -23.74 9.24 11.90
CA ILE A 33 -24.03 8.40 10.74
C ILE A 33 -25.40 7.77 10.97
N PHE A 34 -26.31 7.94 10.02
CA PHE A 34 -27.70 7.45 10.09
C PHE A 34 -28.46 7.90 11.35
N GLY A 35 -28.11 9.07 11.92
CA GLY A 35 -28.73 9.60 13.13
C GLY A 35 -27.98 9.28 14.41
N GLU A 36 -27.14 8.26 14.43
CA GLU A 36 -26.41 7.80 15.60
C GLU A 36 -25.03 8.44 15.74
N ARG A 37 -24.59 8.62 16.98
CA ARG A 37 -23.26 9.15 17.31
C ARG A 37 -22.17 8.25 16.78
N THR A 38 -21.06 8.85 16.36
CA THR A 38 -19.90 8.11 15.90
C THR A 38 -18.77 8.10 16.93
N ILE A 39 -18.03 6.99 16.90
CA ILE A 39 -16.76 6.85 17.61
C ILE A 39 -15.68 6.74 16.53
N ARG A 40 -14.90 7.81 16.41
CA ARG A 40 -13.81 7.84 15.43
C ARG A 40 -12.63 7.01 15.91
N ILE A 41 -12.19 6.10 15.09
CA ILE A 41 -10.95 5.35 15.30
C ILE A 41 -9.95 5.59 14.18
N SER A 42 -8.75 5.14 14.36
CA SER A 42 -7.69 5.08 13.35
C SER A 42 -7.12 3.68 13.30
N ASN A 43 -6.45 3.33 12.21
CA ASN A 43 -5.65 2.12 12.17
C ASN A 43 -4.61 2.16 13.29
N GLY A 44 -4.44 1.05 13.99
CA GLY A 44 -3.39 0.82 14.98
C GLY A 44 -2.56 -0.38 14.58
N ILE A 45 -1.35 -0.46 15.11
CA ILE A 45 -0.51 -1.65 15.05
C ILE A 45 0.07 -1.87 16.46
N ASP A 46 0.43 -3.10 16.73
CA ASP A 46 1.22 -3.46 17.90
C ASP A 46 2.70 -3.26 17.54
N PHE A 47 3.27 -2.15 17.99
CA PHE A 47 4.67 -1.80 17.71
C PHE A 47 5.65 -2.80 18.34
N ASP A 48 5.31 -3.36 19.50
CA ASP A 48 6.18 -4.29 20.22
C ASP A 48 6.24 -5.67 19.54
N ALA A 49 5.20 -6.01 18.78
CA ALA A 49 5.14 -7.25 18.02
C ALA A 49 5.88 -7.19 16.66
N ILE A 50 6.29 -6.00 16.21
CA ILE A 50 6.95 -5.83 14.91
C ILE A 50 8.46 -5.72 15.13
N PRO A 51 9.27 -6.63 14.57
CA PRO A 51 10.72 -6.56 14.71
C PRO A 51 11.27 -5.32 14.00
N MET A 52 12.06 -4.54 14.75
CA MET A 52 12.82 -3.42 14.19
C MET A 52 13.97 -3.96 13.34
N LYS A 53 14.27 -3.31 12.22
CA LYS A 53 15.44 -3.59 11.38
C LYS A 53 16.72 -3.51 12.22
N LYS A 54 17.52 -4.55 12.15
CA LYS A 54 18.69 -4.72 13.05
C LYS A 54 19.88 -3.90 12.61
N GLN A 55 20.05 -3.74 11.30
CA GLN A 55 21.26 -3.11 10.75
C GLN A 55 20.91 -2.28 9.50
N MET A 56 21.53 -1.12 9.37
CA MET A 56 21.48 -0.36 8.12
C MET A 56 22.40 -1.01 7.08
N ASN A 57 21.93 -1.12 5.85
CA ASN A 57 22.74 -1.64 4.77
C ASN A 57 23.71 -0.58 4.25
N ASP A 58 24.77 -1.02 3.57
CA ASP A 58 25.62 -0.11 2.80
C ASP A 58 24.91 0.27 1.49
N THR A 59 24.55 1.53 1.38
CA THR A 59 23.88 2.09 0.20
C THR A 59 24.82 2.84 -0.74
N THR A 60 26.13 2.63 -0.65
CA THR A 60 27.11 3.34 -1.47
C THR A 60 26.98 3.06 -2.96
N HIS A 61 26.60 1.85 -3.36
CA HIS A 61 26.55 1.40 -4.75
C HIS A 61 25.14 1.03 -5.24
N GLU A 62 24.25 0.68 -4.33
CA GLU A 62 22.90 0.23 -4.67
C GLU A 62 21.88 0.63 -3.60
N LEU A 63 20.60 0.63 -3.99
CA LEU A 63 19.48 0.94 -3.13
C LEU A 63 18.36 -0.09 -3.35
N HIS A 64 17.92 -0.70 -2.27
CA HIS A 64 16.82 -1.65 -2.28
C HIS A 64 15.53 -1.02 -1.76
N LEU A 65 14.60 -0.77 -2.68
CA LEU A 65 13.25 -0.29 -2.37
C LEU A 65 12.32 -1.47 -2.12
N ILE A 66 11.43 -1.40 -1.13
CA ILE A 66 10.42 -2.43 -0.87
C ILE A 66 9.01 -1.84 -0.88
N GLY A 67 8.09 -2.51 -1.57
CA GLY A 67 6.67 -2.21 -1.54
C GLY A 67 5.86 -3.45 -1.16
N VAL A 68 5.24 -3.45 0.03
CA VAL A 68 4.43 -4.58 0.50
C VAL A 68 2.95 -4.28 0.29
N ALA A 69 2.29 -5.05 -0.56
CA ALA A 69 0.86 -4.89 -0.83
C ALA A 69 0.27 -6.06 -1.65
N GLU A 70 -1.02 -6.38 -1.47
CA GLU A 70 -1.80 -6.86 -2.60
C GLU A 70 -1.90 -5.71 -3.60
N VAL A 71 -1.26 -5.88 -4.77
CA VAL A 71 -1.02 -4.77 -5.70
C VAL A 71 -2.33 -4.34 -6.37
N HIS A 72 -2.70 -3.08 -6.15
CA HIS A 72 -3.84 -2.43 -6.78
C HIS A 72 -3.43 -1.10 -7.43
N TYR A 73 -4.21 -0.62 -8.40
CA TYR A 73 -3.94 0.60 -9.17
C TYR A 73 -3.70 1.85 -8.29
N TRP A 74 -4.27 1.90 -7.09
CA TRP A 74 -4.03 3.01 -6.15
C TRP A 74 -2.70 2.92 -5.38
N HIS A 75 -1.97 1.79 -5.47
CA HIS A 75 -0.62 1.73 -4.95
C HIS A 75 0.35 2.54 -5.80
N GLY A 76 0.06 2.71 -7.09
CA GLY A 76 0.85 3.55 -7.98
C GLY A 76 2.26 3.03 -8.25
N PHE A 77 2.49 1.72 -8.10
CA PHE A 77 3.78 1.08 -8.37
C PHE A 77 4.19 1.20 -9.83
N ASP A 78 3.21 1.26 -10.75
CA ASP A 78 3.43 1.56 -12.16
C ASP A 78 4.16 2.90 -12.39
N ARG A 79 3.92 3.90 -11.52
CA ARG A 79 4.60 5.21 -11.59
C ARG A 79 6.08 5.07 -11.25
N LEU A 80 6.40 4.35 -10.17
CA LEU A 80 7.77 4.10 -9.78
C LEU A 80 8.52 3.28 -10.84
N ILE A 81 7.88 2.23 -11.38
CA ILE A 81 8.48 1.38 -12.41
C ILE A 81 8.77 2.17 -13.69
N ARG A 82 7.88 3.08 -14.09
CA ARG A 82 8.15 4.00 -15.22
C ARG A 82 9.30 4.95 -14.93
N GLY A 83 9.37 5.49 -13.71
CA GLY A 83 10.52 6.30 -13.30
C GLY A 83 11.84 5.51 -13.31
N LEU A 84 11.82 4.23 -12.91
CA LEU A 84 12.97 3.34 -13.04
C LEU A 84 13.34 3.07 -14.50
N ALA A 85 12.34 2.94 -15.39
CA ALA A 85 12.61 2.80 -16.83
C ALA A 85 13.34 4.03 -17.38
N GLU A 86 12.88 5.23 -17.04
CA GLU A 86 13.56 6.48 -17.42
C GLU A 86 14.97 6.56 -16.83
N TYR A 87 15.13 6.20 -15.56
CA TYR A 87 16.41 6.16 -14.88
C TYR A 87 17.40 5.23 -15.56
N TYR A 88 17.01 4.01 -15.88
CA TYR A 88 17.87 3.03 -16.52
C TYR A 88 18.15 3.30 -18.01
N CYS A 89 17.34 4.13 -18.68
CA CYS A 89 17.68 4.64 -20.01
C CYS A 89 18.96 5.51 -20.02
N THR A 90 19.35 6.07 -18.87
CA THR A 90 20.60 6.86 -18.73
C THR A 90 21.84 6.00 -18.49
N ASN A 91 21.69 4.69 -18.40
CA ASN A 91 22.75 3.73 -18.08
C ASN A 91 23.53 4.09 -16.79
N PRO A 92 22.85 4.22 -15.64
CA PRO A 92 23.47 4.68 -14.40
C PRO A 92 24.41 3.63 -13.81
N ASP A 93 25.50 4.09 -13.17
CA ASP A 93 26.38 3.21 -12.39
C ASP A 93 25.71 2.76 -11.08
N TYR A 94 24.97 3.66 -10.44
CA TYR A 94 24.25 3.37 -9.20
C TYR A 94 23.01 2.52 -9.49
N LYS A 95 22.83 1.41 -8.74
CA LYS A 95 21.73 0.48 -8.98
C LYS A 95 20.58 0.71 -8.00
N VAL A 96 19.36 0.65 -8.51
CA VAL A 96 18.13 0.78 -7.70
C VAL A 96 17.23 -0.42 -7.99
N TYR A 97 16.98 -1.21 -6.96
CA TYR A 97 16.12 -2.38 -7.03
C TYR A 97 14.76 -2.07 -6.40
N PHE A 98 13.69 -2.55 -7.01
CA PHE A 98 12.36 -2.45 -6.45
C PHE A 98 11.75 -3.82 -6.21
N HIS A 99 11.66 -4.20 -4.95
CA HIS A 99 11.07 -5.45 -4.48
C HIS A 99 9.58 -5.25 -4.21
N ILE A 100 8.74 -5.93 -4.98
CA ILE A 100 7.29 -5.94 -4.78
C ILE A 100 6.92 -7.23 -4.08
N VAL A 101 6.45 -7.11 -2.83
CA VAL A 101 6.05 -8.22 -1.97
C VAL A 101 4.54 -8.23 -1.83
N GLY A 102 3.93 -9.31 -2.28
CA GLY A 102 2.49 -9.52 -2.30
C GLY A 102 1.95 -9.91 -3.67
N PRO A 103 0.68 -10.29 -3.75
CA PRO A 103 0.09 -10.76 -5.00
C PRO A 103 -0.13 -9.63 -6.00
N LEU A 104 0.18 -9.90 -7.27
CA LEU A 104 -0.20 -9.11 -8.43
C LEU A 104 -1.33 -9.87 -9.15
N SER A 105 -2.55 -9.80 -8.60
CA SER A 105 -3.69 -10.64 -9.03
C SER A 105 -4.55 -9.98 -10.09
N GLY A 106 -4.70 -8.65 -10.05
CA GLY A 106 -5.61 -7.89 -10.93
C GLY A 106 -5.12 -7.85 -12.38
N GLU A 107 -6.01 -8.08 -13.33
CA GLU A 107 -5.65 -8.03 -14.76
C GLU A 107 -5.22 -6.63 -15.19
N ARG A 108 -5.85 -5.59 -14.63
CA ARG A 108 -5.46 -4.20 -14.87
C ARG A 108 -4.01 -3.94 -14.41
N GLU A 109 -3.68 -4.34 -13.20
CA GLU A 109 -2.37 -4.13 -12.59
C GLU A 109 -1.29 -4.90 -13.35
N LYS A 110 -1.58 -6.12 -13.79
CA LYS A 110 -0.68 -6.90 -14.66
C LYS A 110 -0.42 -6.17 -15.99
N GLN A 111 -1.47 -5.66 -16.63
CA GLN A 111 -1.34 -4.93 -17.89
C GLN A 111 -0.62 -3.57 -17.74
N GLU A 112 -0.73 -2.93 -16.59
CA GLU A 112 -0.04 -1.66 -16.31
C GLU A 112 1.44 -1.85 -15.92
N ILE A 113 1.82 -2.99 -15.34
CA ILE A 113 3.14 -3.24 -14.75
C ILE A 113 4.02 -4.13 -15.62
N LEU A 114 3.54 -5.33 -15.98
CA LEU A 114 4.38 -6.34 -16.63
C LEU A 114 4.95 -5.91 -17.99
N PRO A 115 4.19 -5.25 -18.87
CA PRO A 115 4.74 -4.77 -20.14
C PRO A 115 5.85 -3.72 -19.93
N VAL A 116 5.70 -2.81 -18.95
CA VAL A 116 6.71 -1.79 -18.68
C VAL A 116 8.02 -2.42 -18.21
N ILE A 117 7.96 -3.43 -17.35
CA ILE A 117 9.14 -4.18 -16.89
C ILE A 117 9.82 -4.85 -18.09
N ARG A 118 9.10 -5.62 -18.89
CA ARG A 118 9.63 -6.38 -20.03
C ARG A 118 10.18 -5.46 -21.12
N ASP A 119 9.39 -4.48 -21.55
CA ASP A 119 9.72 -3.64 -22.69
C ASP A 119 10.92 -2.71 -22.41
N ASN A 120 11.21 -2.45 -21.13
CA ASN A 120 12.36 -1.66 -20.67
C ASN A 120 13.48 -2.52 -20.04
N LYS A 121 13.39 -3.86 -20.14
CA LYS A 121 14.41 -4.81 -19.64
C LYS A 121 14.72 -4.60 -18.14
N LEU A 122 13.67 -4.39 -17.35
CA LEU A 122 13.79 -4.12 -15.90
C LEU A 122 13.66 -5.37 -15.02
N GLU A 123 13.63 -6.58 -15.58
CA GLU A 123 13.41 -7.83 -14.84
C GLU A 123 14.47 -8.07 -13.75
N SER A 124 15.68 -7.56 -13.94
CA SER A 124 16.75 -7.64 -12.95
C SER A 124 16.64 -6.58 -11.85
N TYR A 125 15.81 -5.56 -12.02
CA TYR A 125 15.70 -4.40 -11.11
C TYR A 125 14.33 -4.29 -10.44
N VAL A 126 13.28 -4.84 -11.05
CA VAL A 126 11.92 -4.89 -10.49
C VAL A 126 11.57 -6.35 -10.23
N ILE A 127 11.66 -6.76 -8.97
CA ILE A 127 11.54 -8.14 -8.54
C ILE A 127 10.17 -8.38 -7.90
N LEU A 128 9.41 -9.31 -8.47
CA LEU A 128 8.10 -9.71 -7.96
C LEU A 128 8.26 -10.96 -7.10
N HIS A 129 8.14 -10.81 -5.79
CA HIS A 129 8.34 -11.91 -4.82
C HIS A 129 7.07 -12.74 -4.57
N GLY A 130 5.91 -12.25 -5.01
CA GLY A 130 4.65 -12.84 -4.58
C GLY A 130 4.38 -12.64 -3.08
N PRO A 131 3.36 -13.33 -2.52
CA PRO A 131 3.04 -13.26 -1.09
C PRO A 131 4.17 -13.80 -0.23
N GLN A 132 4.58 -13.03 0.78
CA GLN A 132 5.55 -13.43 1.80
C GLN A 132 4.96 -13.16 3.19
N HIS A 133 5.26 -13.99 4.17
CA HIS A 133 4.72 -13.92 5.52
C HIS A 133 5.82 -14.20 6.54
N ASP A 134 5.60 -13.76 7.78
CA ASP A 134 6.41 -14.04 8.93
C ASP A 134 7.92 -13.82 8.68
N GLN A 135 8.75 -14.82 8.94
CA GLN A 135 10.20 -14.72 8.79
C GLN A 135 10.67 -14.40 7.37
N GLN A 136 9.92 -14.81 6.34
CA GLN A 136 10.26 -14.49 4.95
C GLN A 136 10.05 -12.99 4.67
N LEU A 137 8.96 -12.44 5.17
CA LEU A 137 8.69 -11.00 5.07
C LEU A 137 9.71 -10.20 5.89
N ASP A 138 10.05 -10.65 7.09
CA ASP A 138 11.06 -10.01 7.93
C ASP A 138 12.42 -9.98 7.23
N ALA A 139 12.83 -11.07 6.59
CA ALA A 139 14.07 -11.12 5.81
C ALA A 139 14.08 -10.13 4.64
N MET A 140 12.93 -9.92 3.99
CA MET A 140 12.80 -8.92 2.94
C MET A 140 12.99 -7.49 3.48
N PHE A 141 12.44 -7.20 4.67
CA PHE A 141 12.61 -5.90 5.30
C PHE A 141 14.04 -5.66 5.79
N GLU A 142 14.76 -6.69 6.23
CA GLU A 142 16.18 -6.56 6.59
C GLU A 142 17.06 -6.17 5.38
N GLN A 143 16.73 -6.64 4.19
CA GLN A 143 17.44 -6.32 2.96
C GLN A 143 17.05 -4.94 2.38
N ALA A 144 15.88 -4.41 2.73
CA ALA A 144 15.37 -3.17 2.17
C ALA A 144 16.02 -1.94 2.84
N ASP A 145 16.28 -0.90 2.06
CA ASP A 145 16.83 0.38 2.52
C ASP A 145 15.74 1.42 2.67
N PHE A 146 14.71 1.34 1.84
CA PHE A 146 13.65 2.33 1.78
C PHE A 146 12.32 1.69 1.39
N ALA A 147 11.22 2.09 2.03
CA ALA A 147 9.92 1.50 1.76
C ALA A 147 9.03 2.42 0.90
N ILE A 148 8.21 1.78 0.07
CA ILE A 148 7.29 2.44 -0.84
C ILE A 148 5.87 2.23 -0.37
N GLY A 149 5.25 3.31 0.09
CA GLY A 149 3.84 3.39 0.39
C GLY A 149 2.97 3.49 -0.87
N SER A 150 1.78 4.03 -0.73
CA SER A 150 0.91 4.22 -1.89
C SER A 150 1.24 5.51 -2.62
N LEU A 151 1.57 5.44 -3.90
CA LEU A 151 1.93 6.57 -4.76
C LEU A 151 0.78 7.03 -5.68
N GLY A 152 -0.37 6.39 -5.63
CA GLY A 152 -1.49 6.61 -6.54
C GLY A 152 -2.86 6.74 -5.86
N ARG A 153 -2.92 7.14 -4.58
CA ARG A 153 -4.20 7.22 -3.84
C ARG A 153 -5.20 8.22 -4.42
N HIS A 154 -4.74 9.27 -5.07
CA HIS A 154 -5.59 10.17 -5.84
C HIS A 154 -6.51 9.43 -6.83
N ARG A 155 -6.06 8.31 -7.39
CA ARG A 155 -6.84 7.47 -8.32
C ARG A 155 -8.09 6.86 -7.68
N SER A 156 -8.12 6.72 -6.34
CA SER A 156 -9.26 6.22 -5.57
C SER A 156 -10.04 7.33 -4.83
N GLY A 157 -9.71 8.61 -5.10
CA GLY A 157 -10.34 9.75 -4.45
C GLY A 157 -10.02 9.92 -2.96
N ILE A 158 -8.98 9.22 -2.47
CA ILE A 158 -8.52 9.31 -1.07
C ILE A 158 -7.37 10.30 -1.00
N THR A 159 -7.55 11.37 -0.23
CA THR A 159 -6.58 12.45 -0.07
C THR A 159 -5.64 12.24 1.11
N HIS A 160 -6.11 11.57 2.17
CA HIS A 160 -5.31 11.31 3.38
C HIS A 160 -5.07 9.83 3.58
N ILE A 161 -3.80 9.44 3.75
CA ILE A 161 -3.39 8.05 3.85
C ILE A 161 -2.97 7.71 5.28
N LYS A 162 -3.70 6.75 5.90
CA LYS A 162 -3.37 6.18 7.21
C LYS A 162 -3.35 4.65 7.11
N THR A 163 -2.49 4.13 6.24
CA THR A 163 -2.41 2.69 6.00
C THR A 163 -1.63 1.97 7.10
N LEU A 164 -1.96 0.69 7.32
CA LEU A 164 -1.21 -0.17 8.23
C LEU A 164 0.24 -0.32 7.80
N LYS A 165 0.50 -0.47 6.50
CA LYS A 165 1.86 -0.64 5.98
C LYS A 165 2.80 0.53 6.28
N ASN A 166 2.32 1.80 6.22
CA ASN A 166 3.16 2.94 6.58
C ASN A 166 3.53 2.91 8.07
N ARG A 167 2.63 2.41 8.93
CA ARG A 167 2.89 2.23 10.35
C ARG A 167 3.88 1.09 10.60
N GLU A 168 3.75 0.01 9.86
CA GLU A 168 4.67 -1.12 9.90
C GLU A 168 6.08 -0.69 9.47
N TYR A 169 6.20 0.06 8.37
CA TYR A 169 7.48 0.61 7.93
C TYR A 169 8.14 1.47 9.03
N ALA A 170 7.35 2.34 9.66
CA ALA A 170 7.82 3.15 10.78
C ALA A 170 8.25 2.30 12.00
N ALA A 171 7.46 1.26 12.35
CA ALA A 171 7.77 0.35 13.44
C ALA A 171 9.06 -0.44 13.20
N ARG A 172 9.34 -0.79 11.95
CA ARG A 172 10.59 -1.45 11.54
C ARG A 172 11.78 -0.50 11.49
N GLY A 173 11.58 0.81 11.73
CA GLY A 173 12.65 1.82 11.61
C GLY A 173 13.06 2.11 10.16
N LEU A 174 12.23 1.74 9.19
CA LEU A 174 12.53 1.92 7.77
C LEU A 174 11.96 3.25 7.27
N ALA A 175 12.80 4.06 6.66
CA ALA A 175 12.37 5.28 5.97
C ALA A 175 11.43 4.92 4.81
N PHE A 176 10.42 5.75 4.55
CA PHE A 176 9.45 5.45 3.49
C PHE A 176 8.87 6.71 2.86
N THR A 177 8.34 6.55 1.65
CA THR A 177 7.59 7.59 0.94
C THR A 177 6.18 7.13 0.57
N TYR A 178 5.27 8.09 0.46
CA TYR A 178 3.92 7.91 -0.07
C TYR A 178 3.43 9.24 -0.64
N SER A 179 2.41 9.21 -1.51
CA SER A 179 1.82 10.44 -2.03
C SER A 179 0.59 10.85 -1.23
N GLU A 180 0.55 12.10 -0.80
CA GLU A 180 -0.66 12.81 -0.38
C GLU A 180 -1.00 13.91 -1.39
N ILE A 181 -2.27 14.30 -1.46
CA ILE A 181 -2.78 15.39 -2.28
C ILE A 181 -3.19 16.54 -1.36
#